data_e251d1dcbffd062844e1a2a3698f57a4
#
_entry.id   e251d1dcbffd062844e1a2a3698f57a4
#
_cell.length_a   1.000
_cell.length_b   1.000
_cell.length_c   1.000
_cell.angle_alpha   90.00
_cell.angle_beta   90.00
_cell.angle_gamma   90.00
#
_symmetry.space_group_name_H-M   'P 1'
#
loop_
_entity.id
_entity.type
_entity.pdbx_description
1 polymer ?
#
loop_
_entity_poly.entity_id
_entity_poly.type
_entity_poly.pdbx_seq_one_letter_code
_entity_poly.pdbx_strand_id
1 'polypeptide(L)'
;YTLQYTLSLHDALPICICGMVKNVGEPGGGPFLAYNPDGTVSLQVLESSQIDMSDPEKKAMFENGTHFNPVDLVCAVRDYKGNKFNLVNYVDKATGFISYKSKSGKELKALELPGLWNGAMSDWSTIFVEVPLGTFNPVKTVNDLLREQHQ
;
A
#
# COMPACT_ATOMS: atom_id res chain seq x y z
N TYR A 1 21.15 -24.02 -5.13
CA TYR A 1 19.76 -24.41 -5.44
C TYR A 1 18.78 -23.31 -5.07
N THR A 2 18.88 -22.71 -3.87
CA THR A 2 17.96 -21.68 -3.37
C THR A 2 18.03 -20.38 -4.20
N LEU A 3 19.22 -19.99 -4.66
CA LEU A 3 19.41 -18.76 -5.44
C LEU A 3 18.73 -18.80 -6.81
N GLN A 4 18.75 -19.97 -7.46
CA GLN A 4 18.15 -20.17 -8.78
C GLN A 4 16.62 -20.13 -8.73
N TYR A 5 16.00 -20.64 -7.65
CA TYR A 5 14.56 -20.53 -7.42
C TYR A 5 14.12 -19.10 -7.09
N THR A 6 14.92 -18.36 -6.32
CA THR A 6 14.62 -16.97 -5.97
C THR A 6 14.66 -16.05 -7.19
N LEU A 7 15.66 -16.21 -8.06
CA LEU A 7 15.74 -15.46 -9.32
C LEU A 7 14.55 -15.78 -10.25
N SER A 8 14.17 -17.07 -10.35
CA SER A 8 13.04 -17.51 -11.17
C SER A 8 11.70 -16.93 -10.69
N LEU A 9 11.49 -16.75 -9.39
CA LEU A 9 10.29 -16.13 -8.83
C LEU A 9 10.22 -14.63 -9.14
N HIS A 10 11.33 -13.92 -9.04
CA HIS A 10 11.41 -12.50 -9.38
C HIS A 10 11.18 -12.23 -10.88
N ASP A 11 11.56 -13.16 -11.73
CA ASP A 11 11.33 -13.06 -13.18
C ASP A 11 9.86 -13.30 -13.57
N ALA A 12 9.06 -13.88 -12.67
CA ALA A 12 7.69 -14.31 -12.93
C ALA A 12 6.62 -13.37 -12.38
N LEU A 13 6.99 -12.35 -11.58
CA LEU A 13 6.06 -11.43 -10.92
C LEU A 13 6.33 -9.97 -11.33
N PRO A 14 5.28 -9.15 -11.40
CA PRO A 14 5.46 -7.71 -11.44
C PRO A 14 6.21 -7.23 -10.21
N ILE A 15 6.96 -6.15 -10.31
CA ILE A 15 7.74 -5.59 -9.20
C ILE A 15 7.22 -4.19 -8.89
N CYS A 16 7.10 -3.87 -7.61
CA CYS A 16 6.81 -2.52 -7.14
C CYS A 16 7.85 -2.08 -6.11
N ILE A 17 8.49 -0.96 -6.36
CA ILE A 17 9.33 -0.26 -5.39
C ILE A 17 8.53 0.93 -4.89
N CYS A 18 8.24 0.93 -3.58
CA CYS A 18 7.41 1.93 -2.92
C CYS A 18 8.30 2.87 -2.10
N GLY A 19 8.34 4.14 -2.46
CA GLY A 19 8.97 5.20 -1.67
C GLY A 19 8.08 5.57 -0.49
N MET A 20 8.54 5.31 0.74
CA MET A 20 7.80 5.54 1.97
C MET A 20 8.41 6.70 2.74
N VAL A 21 7.59 7.63 3.23
CA VAL A 21 8.02 8.68 4.14
C VAL A 21 7.70 8.31 5.59
N LYS A 22 8.45 8.90 6.53
CA LYS A 22 8.11 8.78 7.96
C LYS A 22 6.73 9.38 8.23
N ASN A 23 5.96 8.68 9.06
CA ASN A 23 4.65 9.16 9.50
C ASN A 23 4.84 10.30 10.51
N VAL A 24 4.29 11.46 10.20
CA VAL A 24 4.29 12.66 11.06
C VAL A 24 2.88 13.04 11.51
N GLY A 25 1.96 12.09 11.52
CA GLY A 25 0.58 12.27 11.97
C GLY A 25 -0.45 12.45 10.84
N GLU A 26 -0.06 12.23 9.59
CA GLU A 26 -1.03 12.22 8.49
C GLU A 26 -1.93 10.97 8.58
N PRO A 27 -3.26 11.12 8.38
CA PRO A 27 -4.17 9.98 8.38
C PRO A 27 -4.01 9.16 7.09
N GLY A 28 -3.93 7.85 7.24
CA GLY A 28 -3.82 6.92 6.11
C GLY A 28 -3.33 5.55 6.54
N GLY A 29 -2.89 4.76 5.59
CA GLY A 29 -2.29 3.46 5.82
C GLY A 29 -0.78 3.53 5.96
N GLY A 30 -0.14 2.37 5.85
CA GLY A 30 1.31 2.23 5.95
C GLY A 30 1.81 0.87 5.47
N PRO A 31 3.13 0.66 5.51
CA PRO A 31 3.76 -0.59 5.16
C PRO A 31 3.69 -1.60 6.30
N PHE A 32 3.29 -2.82 6.00
CA PHE A 32 3.18 -3.91 6.96
C PHE A 32 3.67 -5.23 6.36
N LEU A 33 4.02 -6.15 7.24
CA LEU A 33 4.18 -7.56 6.92
C LEU A 33 2.82 -8.24 7.15
N ALA A 34 2.24 -8.81 6.11
CA ALA A 34 0.97 -9.49 6.19
C ALA A 34 1.11 -10.98 5.83
N TYR A 35 0.34 -11.81 6.53
CA TYR A 35 0.23 -13.22 6.19
C TYR A 35 -0.66 -13.39 4.96
N ASN A 36 -0.19 -14.19 4.02
CA ASN A 36 -0.95 -14.62 2.85
C ASN A 36 -1.77 -15.88 3.18
N PRO A 37 -2.81 -16.19 2.38
CA PRO A 37 -3.63 -17.38 2.59
C PRO A 37 -2.85 -18.72 2.59
N ASP A 38 -1.70 -18.76 1.93
CA ASP A 38 -0.81 -19.92 1.87
C ASP A 38 0.15 -20.05 3.05
N GLY A 39 0.06 -19.12 4.03
CA GLY A 39 0.92 -19.05 5.22
C GLY A 39 2.26 -18.36 5.00
N THR A 40 2.57 -17.88 3.81
CA THR A 40 3.74 -17.03 3.57
C THR A 40 3.50 -15.62 4.10
N VAL A 41 4.55 -14.82 4.15
CA VAL A 41 4.50 -13.42 4.57
C VAL A 41 4.98 -12.54 3.42
N SER A 42 4.25 -11.46 3.16
CA SER A 42 4.61 -10.48 2.14
C SER A 42 4.55 -9.05 2.66
N LEU A 43 5.26 -8.16 1.95
CA LEU A 43 5.20 -6.71 2.18
C LEU A 43 3.92 -6.18 1.56
N GLN A 44 3.06 -5.57 2.38
CA GLN A 44 1.77 -5.02 1.93
C GLN A 44 1.59 -3.59 2.42
N VAL A 45 0.87 -2.79 1.66
CA VAL A 45 0.35 -1.50 2.12
C VAL A 45 -1.08 -1.72 2.58
N LEU A 46 -1.36 -1.40 3.84
CA LEU A 46 -2.67 -1.59 4.45
C LEU A 46 -3.26 -0.26 4.91
N GLU A 47 -4.55 -0.08 4.62
CA GLU A 47 -5.36 1.02 5.16
C GLU A 47 -5.93 0.63 6.53
N SER A 48 -6.18 1.62 7.39
CA SER A 48 -6.75 1.38 8.72
C SER A 48 -8.08 0.62 8.69
N SER A 49 -8.88 0.82 7.64
CA SER A 49 -10.15 0.14 7.42
C SER A 49 -10.03 -1.35 7.11
N GLN A 50 -8.83 -1.83 6.77
CA GLN A 50 -8.54 -3.23 6.51
C GLN A 50 -8.05 -3.98 7.76
N ILE A 51 -7.83 -3.26 8.86
CA ILE A 51 -7.26 -3.80 10.09
C ILE A 51 -8.38 -3.87 11.14
N ASP A 52 -8.47 -5.02 11.82
CA ASP A 52 -9.40 -5.16 12.94
C ASP A 52 -8.90 -4.35 14.14
N MET A 53 -9.35 -3.10 14.23
CA MET A 53 -8.99 -2.16 15.29
C MET A 53 -9.63 -2.51 16.64
N SER A 54 -10.53 -3.51 16.71
CA SER A 54 -11.05 -4.05 17.99
C SER A 54 -10.08 -5.04 18.64
N ASP A 55 -9.13 -5.59 17.87
CA ASP A 55 -8.03 -6.41 18.35
C ASP A 55 -6.90 -5.50 18.89
N PRO A 56 -6.58 -5.53 20.20
CA PRO A 56 -5.59 -4.63 20.80
C PRO A 56 -4.18 -4.79 20.22
N GLU A 57 -3.79 -6.01 19.81
CA GLU A 57 -2.47 -6.27 19.24
C GLU A 57 -2.35 -5.67 17.85
N LYS A 58 -3.34 -5.89 16.98
CA LYS A 58 -3.36 -5.31 15.64
C LYS A 58 -3.44 -3.79 15.67
N LYS A 59 -4.26 -3.25 16.60
CA LYS A 59 -4.34 -1.80 16.82
C LYS A 59 -2.98 -1.24 17.23
N ALA A 60 -2.28 -1.86 18.18
CA ALA A 60 -0.96 -1.43 18.62
C ALA A 60 0.08 -1.52 17.50
N MET A 61 0.05 -2.58 16.66
CA MET A 61 0.92 -2.68 15.48
C MET A 61 0.69 -1.52 14.51
N PHE A 62 -0.57 -1.17 14.26
CA PHE A 62 -0.92 -0.07 13.37
C PHE A 62 -0.49 1.29 13.93
N GLU A 63 -0.78 1.56 15.20
CA GLU A 63 -0.45 2.83 15.86
C GLU A 63 1.07 3.04 16.03
N ASN A 64 1.84 1.96 16.14
CA ASN A 64 3.31 2.01 16.18
C ASN A 64 3.97 2.01 14.79
N GLY A 65 3.20 2.03 13.72
CA GLY A 65 3.71 2.12 12.35
C GLY A 65 4.55 3.39 12.16
N THR A 66 5.77 3.22 11.67
CA THR A 66 6.74 4.33 11.57
C THR A 66 6.67 5.07 10.25
N HIS A 67 6.05 4.49 9.25
CA HIS A 67 5.99 5.04 7.88
C HIS A 67 4.55 5.16 7.40
N PHE A 68 4.37 6.07 6.47
CA PHE A 68 3.10 6.40 5.84
C PHE A 68 2.96 5.67 4.48
N ASN A 69 1.80 5.78 3.85
CA ASN A 69 1.54 5.26 2.50
C ASN A 69 2.65 5.66 1.52
N PRO A 70 2.88 4.84 0.48
CA PRO A 70 3.82 5.22 -0.57
C PRO A 70 3.48 6.56 -1.17
N VAL A 71 4.50 7.38 -1.37
CA VAL A 71 4.40 8.69 -2.04
C VAL A 71 4.91 8.62 -3.47
N ASP A 72 5.80 7.67 -3.75
CA ASP A 72 6.36 7.38 -5.07
C ASP A 72 6.31 5.89 -5.36
N LEU A 73 6.05 5.53 -6.63
CA LEU A 73 6.07 4.15 -7.10
C LEU A 73 6.92 4.02 -8.35
N VAL A 74 7.77 3.01 -8.34
CA VAL A 74 8.46 2.54 -9.54
C VAL A 74 8.05 1.10 -9.80
N CYS A 75 7.38 0.86 -10.95
CA CYS A 75 6.78 -0.43 -11.27
C CYS A 75 7.40 -1.06 -12.51
N ALA A 76 7.83 -2.32 -12.40
CA ALA A 76 8.18 -3.15 -13.54
C ALA A 76 6.97 -4.04 -13.90
N VAL A 77 6.31 -3.71 -15.00
CA VAL A 77 5.08 -4.37 -15.48
C VAL A 77 5.33 -5.24 -16.72
N ARG A 78 6.60 -5.58 -16.94
CA ARG A 78 7.04 -6.49 -18.00
C ARG A 78 7.99 -7.50 -17.42
N ASP A 79 7.97 -8.71 -17.97
CA ASP A 79 8.94 -9.74 -17.65
C ASP A 79 10.33 -9.41 -18.24
N TYR A 80 11.33 -10.22 -17.93
CA TYR A 80 12.70 -10.06 -18.42
C TYR A 80 12.84 -10.21 -19.95
N LYS A 81 11.83 -10.77 -20.63
CA LYS A 81 11.74 -10.88 -22.09
C LYS A 81 11.04 -9.68 -22.74
N GLY A 82 10.53 -8.75 -21.93
CA GLY A 82 9.81 -7.57 -22.38
C GLY A 82 8.31 -7.78 -22.61
N ASN A 83 7.75 -8.95 -22.31
CA ASN A 83 6.32 -9.22 -22.41
C ASN A 83 5.57 -8.53 -21.27
N LYS A 84 4.41 -7.95 -21.54
CA LYS A 84 3.57 -7.34 -20.53
C LYS A 84 2.92 -8.41 -19.63
N PHE A 85 2.95 -8.19 -18.32
CA PHE A 85 2.12 -8.96 -17.40
C PHE A 85 0.64 -8.62 -17.58
N ASN A 86 -0.24 -9.60 -17.42
CA ASN A 86 -1.67 -9.36 -17.22
C ASN A 86 -1.90 -9.04 -15.74
N LEU A 87 -1.83 -7.76 -15.38
CA LEU A 87 -1.83 -7.31 -13.98
C LEU A 87 -3.10 -7.70 -13.19
N VAL A 88 -4.20 -7.98 -13.88
CA VAL A 88 -5.45 -8.44 -13.24
C VAL A 88 -5.27 -9.80 -12.54
N ASN A 89 -4.32 -10.62 -13.00
CA ASN A 89 -4.02 -11.91 -12.38
C ASN A 89 -3.28 -11.81 -11.04
N TYR A 90 -2.78 -10.62 -10.69
CA TYR A 90 -1.97 -10.36 -9.50
C TYR A 90 -2.71 -9.50 -8.47
N VAL A 91 -4.03 -9.43 -8.59
CA VAL A 91 -4.92 -8.69 -7.68
C VAL A 91 -5.55 -9.64 -6.67
N ASP A 92 -5.38 -9.39 -5.39
CA ASP A 92 -6.17 -10.08 -4.36
C ASP A 92 -7.57 -9.47 -4.28
N LYS A 93 -8.55 -10.21 -4.83
CA LYS A 93 -9.96 -9.79 -4.85
C LYS A 93 -10.61 -9.79 -3.47
N ALA A 94 -10.03 -10.48 -2.48
CA ALA A 94 -10.56 -10.55 -1.12
C ALA A 94 -10.26 -9.29 -0.29
N THR A 95 -9.39 -8.40 -0.78
CA THR A 95 -9.01 -7.15 -0.08
C THR A 95 -10.01 -6.01 -0.22
N GLY A 96 -11.10 -6.20 -0.97
CA GLY A 96 -12.19 -5.23 -1.00
C GLY A 96 -12.84 -5.07 0.38
N PHE A 97 -13.27 -3.86 0.72
CA PHE A 97 -13.87 -3.57 2.02
C PHE A 97 -15.01 -2.54 1.90
N ILE A 98 -15.82 -2.46 2.96
CA ILE A 98 -16.90 -1.45 3.04
C ILE A 98 -16.35 -0.21 3.76
N SER A 99 -16.37 0.94 3.07
CA SER A 99 -16.07 2.23 3.67
C SER A 99 -17.36 2.99 4.02
N TYR A 100 -17.32 3.66 5.17
CA TYR A 100 -18.40 4.54 5.61
C TYR A 100 -17.97 5.97 5.38
N LYS A 101 -18.73 6.68 4.55
CA LYS A 101 -18.45 8.06 4.13
C LYS A 101 -19.66 8.93 4.42
N SER A 102 -19.49 10.24 4.32
CA SER A 102 -20.58 11.21 4.35
C SER A 102 -20.60 12.02 3.06
N LYS A 103 -21.75 12.18 2.44
CA LYS A 103 -21.94 13.05 1.29
C LYS A 103 -23.16 13.95 1.53
N SER A 104 -22.94 15.27 1.56
CA SER A 104 -23.99 16.26 1.81
C SER A 104 -24.77 16.01 3.11
N GLY A 105 -24.06 15.62 4.18
CA GLY A 105 -24.64 15.32 5.50
C GLY A 105 -25.40 13.99 5.61
N LYS A 106 -25.36 13.15 4.57
CA LYS A 106 -25.98 11.81 4.57
C LYS A 106 -24.91 10.75 4.64
N GLU A 107 -25.16 9.71 5.42
CA GLU A 107 -24.29 8.52 5.46
C GLU A 107 -24.31 7.79 4.11
N LEU A 108 -23.13 7.36 3.70
CA LEU A 108 -22.91 6.58 2.49
C LEU A 108 -22.07 5.35 2.83
N LYS A 109 -22.58 4.17 2.50
CA LYS A 109 -21.81 2.94 2.44
C LYS A 109 -21.29 2.74 1.02
N ALA A 110 -19.97 2.60 0.86
CA ALA A 110 -19.36 2.35 -0.43
C ALA A 110 -18.55 1.05 -0.38
N LEU A 111 -18.69 0.21 -1.40
CA LEU A 111 -17.79 -0.90 -1.63
C LEU A 111 -16.53 -0.38 -2.30
N GLU A 112 -15.41 -0.46 -1.60
CA GLU A 112 -14.08 -0.19 -2.15
C GLU A 112 -13.52 -1.50 -2.71
N LEU A 113 -13.32 -1.54 -4.02
CA LEU A 113 -12.64 -2.66 -4.67
C LEU A 113 -11.13 -2.57 -4.42
N PRO A 114 -10.37 -3.68 -4.61
CA PRO A 114 -8.92 -3.63 -4.51
C PRO A 114 -8.33 -2.50 -5.34
N GLY A 115 -7.68 -1.56 -4.68
CA GLY A 115 -7.06 -0.39 -5.28
C GLY A 115 -5.55 -0.49 -5.28
N LEU A 116 -4.87 0.56 -5.75
CA LEU A 116 -3.41 0.61 -5.87
C LEU A 116 -2.70 0.29 -4.55
N TRP A 117 -3.23 0.79 -3.42
CA TRP A 117 -2.65 0.64 -2.09
C TRP A 117 -3.21 -0.54 -1.28
N ASN A 118 -4.27 -1.18 -1.72
CA ASN A 118 -5.00 -2.16 -0.95
C ASN A 118 -5.45 -3.34 -1.82
N GLY A 119 -4.51 -4.13 -2.26
CA GLY A 119 -4.74 -5.41 -2.89
C GLY A 119 -4.51 -5.51 -4.39
N ALA A 120 -4.46 -4.39 -5.13
CA ALA A 120 -4.18 -4.44 -6.57
C ALA A 120 -2.76 -4.93 -6.90
N MET A 121 -1.83 -4.80 -5.95
CA MET A 121 -0.45 -5.26 -6.07
C MET A 121 -0.10 -6.33 -5.02
N SER A 122 -1.09 -7.05 -4.47
CA SER A 122 -0.86 -8.05 -3.42
C SER A 122 0.12 -9.14 -3.83
N ASP A 123 0.00 -9.63 -5.07
CA ASP A 123 0.83 -10.72 -5.58
C ASP A 123 2.05 -10.21 -6.38
N TRP A 124 2.47 -8.96 -6.13
CA TRP A 124 3.67 -8.39 -6.72
C TRP A 124 4.87 -8.58 -5.79
N SER A 125 6.08 -8.61 -6.35
CA SER A 125 7.32 -8.44 -5.57
C SER A 125 7.42 -6.99 -5.12
N THR A 126 7.21 -6.74 -3.82
CA THR A 126 7.21 -5.39 -3.26
C THR A 126 8.49 -5.11 -2.47
N ILE A 127 9.04 -3.91 -2.64
CA ILE A 127 10.20 -3.39 -1.91
C ILE A 127 9.81 -2.04 -1.33
N PHE A 128 10.03 -1.84 -0.02
CA PHE A 128 9.87 -0.54 0.63
C PHE A 128 11.21 0.17 0.75
N VAL A 129 11.24 1.44 0.35
CA VAL A 129 12.42 2.30 0.42
C VAL A 129 12.05 3.58 1.16
N GLU A 130 12.76 3.91 2.23
CA GLU A 130 12.57 5.20 2.90
C GLU A 130 13.06 6.32 1.97
N VAL A 131 12.21 7.32 1.74
CA VAL A 131 12.54 8.53 0.98
C VAL A 131 12.39 9.76 1.88
N PRO A 132 13.07 10.88 1.57
CA PRO A 132 13.00 12.08 2.38
C PRO A 132 11.57 12.60 2.53
N LEU A 133 11.19 13.05 3.73
CA LEU A 133 9.85 13.58 4.02
C LEU A 133 9.48 14.75 3.08
N GLY A 134 10.45 15.54 2.65
CA GLY A 134 10.26 16.65 1.71
C GLY A 134 9.72 16.23 0.33
N THR A 135 9.72 14.94 -0.01
CA THR A 135 9.08 14.43 -1.25
C THR A 135 7.55 14.34 -1.14
N PHE A 136 6.99 14.47 0.09
CA PHE A 136 5.56 14.34 0.36
C PHE A 136 4.98 15.65 0.88
N ASN A 137 4.41 16.44 -0.02
CA ASN A 137 3.79 17.73 0.27
C ASN A 137 2.34 17.77 -0.25
N PRO A 138 1.41 17.03 0.37
CA PRO A 138 0.06 16.93 -0.13
C PRO A 138 -0.73 18.23 0.07
N VAL A 139 -1.53 18.59 -0.92
CA VAL A 139 -2.54 19.66 -0.84
C VAL A 139 -3.92 19.01 -0.98
N LYS A 140 -4.64 18.88 0.13
CA LYS A 140 -6.01 18.35 0.19
C LYS A 140 -7.03 19.46 0.37
N THR A 141 -6.62 20.55 1.04
CA THR A 141 -7.45 21.72 1.32
C THR A 141 -6.68 23.02 1.04
N VAL A 142 -7.37 24.14 0.91
CA VAL A 142 -6.74 25.47 0.71
C VAL A 142 -5.81 25.80 1.88
N ASN A 143 -6.12 25.35 3.09
CA ASN A 143 -5.29 25.61 4.26
C ASN A 143 -3.93 24.90 4.21
N ASP A 144 -3.81 23.82 3.45
CA ASP A 144 -2.52 23.14 3.29
C ASP A 144 -1.49 24.00 2.58
N LEU A 145 -1.93 24.98 1.75
CA LEU A 145 -1.05 25.96 1.10
C LEU A 145 -0.36 26.92 2.09
N LEU A 146 -0.84 26.97 3.34
CA LEU A 146 -0.21 27.76 4.41
C LEU A 146 0.89 26.99 5.14
N ARG A 147 1.09 25.73 4.84
CA ARG A 147 2.20 24.94 5.39
C ARG A 147 3.54 25.46 4.85
N GLU A 148 4.57 25.44 5.68
CA GLU A 148 5.90 25.94 5.35
C GLU A 148 6.47 25.34 4.04
N GLN A 149 6.15 24.06 3.77
CA GLN A 149 6.60 23.36 2.56
C GLN A 149 6.02 23.93 1.26
N HIS A 150 5.01 24.78 1.33
CA HIS A 150 4.31 25.38 0.18
C HIS A 150 4.54 26.89 0.05
N GLN A 151 5.43 27.46 0.88
CA GLN A 151 5.74 28.90 0.90
C GLN A 151 7.13 29.25 0.34
#